data_a394e62ad0d0239369506155089cae71
#
_entry.id   a394e62ad0d0239369506155089cae71
#
_cell.length_a   1.000
_cell.length_b   1.000
_cell.length_c   1.000
_cell.angle_alpha   90.00
_cell.angle_beta   90.00
_cell.angle_gamma   90.00
#
_symmetry.space_group_name_H-M   'P 1'
#
loop_
_entity.id
_entity.type
_entity.pdbx_description
1 polymer ?
#
loop_
_entity_poly.entity_id
_entity_poly.type
_entity_poly.pdbx_seq_one_letter_code
_entity_poly.pdbx_strand_id
1 'polypeptide(L)' 'MRTNGPRGGSRQTLAEAERAHILAVLKESQWRLSGPRGAAWRLGMNRSTLQFRMKKLAIVRPSLAS' A
#
# COMPACT_ATOMS: atom_id res chain seq x y z
N MET A 1 -12.13 10.43 -20.38
CA MET A 1 -12.25 10.22 -19.82
C MET A 1 -12.23 9.73 -19.38
N ARG A 2 -12.28 9.66 -19.53
CA ARG A 2 -12.34 9.24 -19.01
C ARG A 2 -12.28 8.75 -18.40
N THR A 3 -12.20 8.71 -18.47
CA THR A 3 -12.26 8.23 -17.74
C THR A 3 -12.22 7.69 -17.12
N ASN A 4 -12.27 7.68 -17.33
CA ASN A 4 -12.46 7.12 -16.59
C ASN A 4 -12.69 6.51 -16.07
N GLY A 5 -12.85 6.47 -16.30
CA GLY A 5 -13.35 5.92 -15.76
C GLY A 5 -13.66 5.11 -15.58
N PRO A 6 -13.93 5.05 -15.70
CA PRO A 6 -14.37 4.24 -15.36
C PRO A 6 -14.61 3.55 -15.43
N ARG A 7 -14.60 3.49 -15.70
CA ARG A 7 -14.86 2.85 -15.67
C ARG A 7 -15.17 2.06 -15.45
N GLY A 8 -15.34 2.22 -15.67
CA GLY A 8 -16.23 1.37 -15.43
C GLY A 8 -15.91 -0.02 -15.25
N GLY A 9 -15.65 -0.65 -16.22
CA GLY A 9 -15.35 -2.02 -16.05
C GLY A 9 -14.47 -2.20 -14.87
N SER A 10 -13.67 -1.27 -14.70
CA SER A 10 -12.83 -1.32 -13.54
C SER A 10 -13.63 -0.85 -12.34
N ARG A 11 -13.67 -1.65 -11.37
CA ARG A 11 -14.32 -1.29 -10.14
C ARG A 11 -13.33 -0.81 -9.12
N GLN A 12 -12.10 -0.73 -9.52
CA GLN A 12 -11.06 -0.38 -8.59
C GLN A 12 -11.11 1.11 -8.27
N THR A 13 -11.22 1.43 -7.02
CA THR A 13 -11.19 2.80 -6.56
C THR A 13 -9.75 3.25 -6.38
N LEU A 14 -9.57 4.54 -6.14
CA LEU A 14 -8.24 5.04 -5.84
C LEU A 14 -7.68 4.36 -4.60
N ALA A 15 -8.55 4.14 -3.61
CA ALA A 15 -8.10 3.50 -2.38
C ALA A 15 -7.63 2.08 -2.65
N GLU A 16 -8.34 1.36 -3.50
CA GLU A 16 -7.94 0.00 -3.83
C GLU A 16 -6.65 -0.03 -4.62
N ALA A 17 -6.48 0.91 -5.54
CA ALA A 17 -5.24 1.00 -6.29
C ALA A 17 -4.07 1.32 -5.37
N GLU A 18 -4.28 2.24 -4.46
CA GLU A 18 -3.25 2.61 -3.50
C GLU A 18 -2.90 1.43 -2.61
N ARG A 19 -3.93 0.71 -2.16
CA ARG A 19 -3.72 -0.45 -1.33
C ARG A 19 -2.89 -1.51 -2.05
N ALA A 20 -3.23 -1.78 -3.29
CA ALA A 20 -2.49 -2.78 -4.06
C ALA A 20 -1.03 -2.36 -4.24
N HIS A 21 -0.81 -1.08 -4.51
CA HIS A 21 0.54 -0.59 -4.70
C HIS A 21 1.35 -0.71 -3.40
N ILE A 22 0.78 -0.29 -2.30
CA ILE A 22 1.48 -0.36 -1.02
C ILE A 22 1.74 -1.81 -0.64
N LEU A 23 0.76 -2.69 -0.87
CA LEU A 23 0.95 -4.10 -0.59
C LEU A 23 2.11 -4.69 -1.38
N ALA A 24 2.20 -4.33 -2.66
CA ALA A 24 3.27 -4.84 -3.49
C ALA A 24 4.63 -4.41 -2.92
N VAL A 25 4.75 -3.15 -2.53
CA VAL A 25 6.00 -2.66 -1.98
C VAL A 25 6.30 -3.32 -0.64
N LEU A 26 5.27 -3.53 0.18
CA LEU A 26 5.48 -4.20 1.46
C LEU A 26 5.99 -5.63 1.27
N LYS A 27 5.43 -6.33 0.31
CA LYS A 27 5.89 -7.69 0.04
C LYS A 27 7.33 -7.69 -0.45
N GLU A 28 7.67 -6.74 -1.32
CA GLU A 28 9.03 -6.65 -1.82
C GLU A 28 10.03 -6.29 -0.74
N SER A 29 9.60 -5.53 0.25
CA SER A 29 10.47 -5.14 1.34
C SER A 29 10.35 -6.09 2.52
N GLN A 30 9.63 -7.19 2.35
CA GLN A 30 9.44 -8.20 3.38
C GLN A 30 8.84 -7.59 4.64
N TRP A 31 7.90 -6.68 4.43
CA TRP A 31 7.14 -6.00 5.49
C TRP A 31 8.01 -5.15 6.41
N ARG A 32 9.18 -4.79 5.94
CA ARG A 32 10.02 -3.87 6.66
C ARG A 32 9.53 -2.44 6.36
N LEU A 33 9.19 -1.71 7.39
CA LEU A 33 8.62 -0.38 7.20
C LEU A 33 9.67 0.71 7.19
N SER A 34 10.66 0.60 8.04
CA SER A 34 11.64 1.67 8.18
C SER A 34 12.99 1.26 7.62
N GLY A 35 13.88 2.21 7.56
CA GLY A 35 15.22 1.94 7.08
C GLY A 35 15.36 2.24 5.60
N PRO A 36 16.60 2.22 5.10
CA PRO A 36 16.85 2.63 3.71
C PRO A 36 16.24 1.70 2.68
N ARG A 37 15.85 0.49 3.07
CA ARG A 37 15.20 -0.40 2.14
C ARG A 37 13.80 -0.75 2.58
N GLY A 38 13.29 0.00 3.54
CA GLY A 38 11.94 -0.26 4.00
C GLY A 38 10.90 0.25 3.04
N ALA A 39 9.67 -0.16 3.28
CA ALA A 39 8.57 0.22 2.41
C ALA A 39 8.34 1.72 2.42
N ALA A 40 8.46 2.36 3.58
CA ALA A 40 8.24 3.80 3.63
C ALA A 40 9.24 4.53 2.77
N TRP A 41 10.50 4.14 2.82
CA TRP A 41 11.52 4.76 2.00
C TRP A 41 11.21 4.57 0.51
N ARG A 42 10.82 3.36 0.13
CA ARG A 42 10.51 3.08 -1.26
C ARG A 42 9.30 3.86 -1.75
N LEU A 43 8.37 4.12 -0.85
CA LEU A 43 7.15 4.84 -1.21
C LEU A 43 7.31 6.35 -1.06
N GLY A 44 8.47 6.80 -0.63
CA GLY A 44 8.72 8.23 -0.52
C GLY A 44 7.98 8.89 0.63
N MET A 45 7.72 8.15 1.69
CA MET A 45 7.04 8.68 2.86
C MET A 45 7.74 8.20 4.11
N ASN A 46 7.45 8.84 5.25
CA ASN A 46 8.07 8.38 6.47
C ASN A 46 7.25 7.23 7.06
N ARG A 47 7.82 6.60 8.07
CA ARG A 47 7.20 5.42 8.65
C ARG A 47 5.82 5.72 9.24
N SER A 48 5.70 6.84 9.91
CA SER A 48 4.43 7.18 10.52
C SER A 48 3.33 7.36 9.49
N THR A 49 3.67 8.01 8.39
CA THR A 49 2.71 8.20 7.31
C THR A 49 2.31 6.86 6.72
N LEU A 50 3.29 5.98 6.52
CA LEU A 50 2.99 4.66 5.98
C LEU A 50 2.07 3.88 6.92
N GLN A 51 2.36 3.91 8.21
CA GLN A 51 1.53 3.20 9.16
C GLN A 51 0.11 3.74 9.17
N PHE A 52 -0.03 5.05 9.08
CA PHE A 52 -1.35 5.64 9.03
C PHE A 52 -2.12 5.17 7.79
N ARG A 53 -1.44 5.14 6.66
CA ARG A 53 -2.10 4.72 5.43
C ARG A 53 -2.45 3.25 5.46
N MET A 54 -1.58 2.42 6.02
CA MET A 54 -1.87 1.01 6.16
C MET A 54 -3.12 0.80 7.00
N LYS A 55 -3.22 1.54 8.10
CA LYS A 55 -4.36 1.42 8.96
C LYS A 55 -5.62 1.87 8.24
N LYS A 56 -5.53 2.97 7.53
CA LYS A 56 -6.67 3.50 6.80
C LYS A 56 -7.15 2.56 5.72
N LEU A 57 -6.22 1.86 5.09
CA LEU A 57 -6.53 0.95 4.00
C LEU A 57 -6.73 -0.48 4.47
N ALA A 58 -6.73 -0.69 5.76
CA ALA A 58 -6.92 -2.02 6.34
C ALA A 58 -5.86 -3.01 5.89
N ILE A 59 -4.64 -2.53 5.75
CA ILE A 59 -3.53 -3.39 5.40
C ILE A 59 -2.89 -3.86 6.69
N VAL A 60 -2.85 -5.16 6.88
CA VAL A 60 -2.21 -5.71 8.07
C VAL A 60 -1.16 -6.70 7.66
N ARG A 61 -0.12 -6.74 8.45
CA ARG A 61 0.96 -7.68 8.20
C ARG A 61 0.47 -9.09 8.46
N PRO A 62 0.73 -10.00 7.53
CA PRO A 62 0.33 -11.39 7.78
C PRO A 62 1.00 -11.94 9.02
N SER A 63 0.26 -12.67 9.77
CA SER A 63 0.82 -13.28 10.96
C SER A 63 1.28 -14.67 10.61
N LEU A 64 2.57 -14.80 10.43
CA LEU A 64 3.10 -16.09 10.06
C LEU A 64 3.32 -16.96 11.25
N ALA A 65 3.46 -16.35 12.33
CA ALA A 65 3.72 -17.11 13.48
C ALA A 65 2.55 -17.89 13.86
N SER A 66 1.71 -17.36 13.35
CA SER A 66 0.61 -18.02 13.70
C SER A 66 0.85 -18.93 14.04
#